data_94f724b72f2002bd4d6c49c047eb24bc
#
_entry.id   94f724b72f2002bd4d6c49c047eb24bc
#
_cell.length_a   1.000
_cell.length_b   1.000
_cell.length_c   1.000
_cell.angle_alpha   90.00
_cell.angle_beta   90.00
_cell.angle_gamma   90.00
#
_symmetry.space_group_name_H-M   'P 1'
#
loop_
_entity.id
_entity.type
_entity.pdbx_description
1 polymer ?
#
loop_
_entity_poly.entity_id
_entity_poly.type
_entity_poly.pdbx_seq_one_letter_code
_entity_poly.pdbx_strand_id
1 'polypeptide(L)'
;MSSKSSSHTAYLDQPKPGRLNIQYAPDETTQIVENPPRFTWLPVVENEARYVLRISTDKTFSDKATQTYSNIPLNFFTPDTTFKKGVYYWSYSIWNETDKASISQWSQIRKFTIVDNLPSTPLIGRTARYDKCATSHPRLWLSPELITQFKSELKSNPDHCSWAAFFEKSVKPWLERPVMDEPAPYPNNVRVAPIWRQTYIDCQELIYAIRHLAIAGHILEDDDMLAKAKAWLLSAAEWDPDGPTSRAYTDEWAFRVAVAIAWGYDWLHGQLTEDERTLVRKSLMARTKQVADHVIKHANIHLFPYDSHAVRSVSAVLIPACITMWDEEEQAREWLDYSIELMLTV
;
A
#
# COMPACT_ATOMS: atom_id res chain seq x y z
N MET A 1 -7.17 -42.24 -6.69
CA MET A 1 -6.69 -41.46 -7.84
C MET A 1 -5.42 -40.77 -7.39
N SER A 2 -4.30 -41.21 -7.92
CA SER A 2 -2.96 -40.79 -7.53
C SER A 2 -2.70 -39.35 -8.03
N SER A 3 -2.51 -38.39 -7.14
CA SER A 3 -2.03 -37.06 -7.47
C SER A 3 -0.60 -37.18 -7.97
N LYS A 4 -0.41 -36.99 -9.26
CA LYS A 4 0.92 -36.78 -9.81
C LYS A 4 1.44 -35.44 -9.28
N SER A 5 2.31 -35.50 -8.30
CA SER A 5 3.23 -34.42 -7.94
C SER A 5 4.07 -34.13 -9.18
N SER A 6 3.71 -33.14 -9.95
CA SER A 6 4.60 -32.58 -10.98
C SER A 6 5.69 -31.82 -10.25
N SER A 7 6.87 -32.42 -10.13
CA SER A 7 8.08 -31.73 -9.74
C SER A 7 8.46 -30.72 -10.83
N HIS A 8 7.80 -29.56 -10.83
CA HIS A 8 8.31 -28.41 -11.57
C HIS A 8 9.57 -27.97 -10.85
N THR A 9 10.71 -28.30 -11.41
CA THR A 9 12.00 -27.74 -11.01
C THR A 9 11.91 -26.26 -11.29
N ALA A 10 11.66 -25.46 -10.26
CA ALA A 10 11.61 -24.01 -10.39
C ALA A 10 12.95 -23.52 -10.93
N TYR A 11 12.92 -22.84 -12.04
CA TYR A 11 14.13 -22.33 -12.68
C TYR A 11 14.52 -21.03 -11.98
N LEU A 12 15.56 -21.09 -11.15
CA LEU A 12 16.21 -19.90 -10.60
C LEU A 12 17.16 -19.31 -11.66
N ASP A 13 17.50 -18.05 -11.51
CA ASP A 13 18.46 -17.35 -12.39
C ASP A 13 18.04 -17.24 -13.87
N GLN A 14 16.76 -17.12 -14.11
CA GLN A 14 16.24 -16.90 -15.45
C GLN A 14 16.82 -15.62 -16.09
N PRO A 15 17.00 -15.59 -17.41
CA PRO A 15 17.32 -14.35 -18.11
C PRO A 15 16.19 -13.32 -17.94
N LYS A 16 16.55 -12.05 -17.83
CA LYS A 16 15.59 -10.95 -17.62
C LYS A 16 14.56 -10.91 -18.76
N PRO A 17 13.25 -10.93 -18.46
CA PRO A 17 12.25 -10.78 -19.49
C PRO A 17 12.09 -9.31 -19.92
N GLY A 18 12.16 -9.03 -21.23
CA GLY A 18 11.69 -7.82 -21.85
C GLY A 18 12.38 -6.50 -21.44
N ARG A 19 11.64 -5.40 -21.52
CA ARG A 19 12.13 -4.04 -21.31
C ARG A 19 12.12 -3.57 -19.86
N LEU A 20 11.28 -4.13 -19.04
CA LEU A 20 11.14 -3.80 -17.62
C LEU A 20 11.87 -4.86 -16.81
N ASN A 21 12.99 -4.49 -16.25
CA ASN A 21 13.92 -5.42 -15.65
C ASN A 21 13.97 -5.24 -14.15
N ILE A 22 13.33 -6.12 -13.41
CA ILE A 22 13.79 -6.44 -12.07
C ILE A 22 15.19 -7.03 -12.23
N GLN A 23 16.13 -6.47 -11.51
CA GLN A 23 17.52 -6.94 -11.56
C GLN A 23 17.76 -7.91 -10.41
N TYR A 24 18.70 -8.81 -10.63
CA TYR A 24 19.30 -9.52 -9.52
C TYR A 24 20.26 -8.55 -8.82
N ALA A 25 19.83 -7.97 -7.72
CA ALA A 25 20.60 -6.98 -6.98
C ALA A 25 20.66 -7.35 -5.48
N PRO A 26 21.75 -6.94 -4.80
CA PRO A 26 22.97 -6.38 -5.36
C PRO A 26 23.85 -7.43 -6.04
N ASP A 27 24.65 -7.03 -7.00
CA ASP A 27 25.70 -7.85 -7.61
C ASP A 27 27.03 -7.10 -7.62
N GLU A 28 28.07 -7.68 -8.22
CA GLU A 28 29.40 -7.07 -8.25
C GLU A 28 29.51 -5.81 -9.10
N THR A 29 28.50 -5.51 -9.93
CA THR A 29 28.38 -4.30 -10.73
C THR A 29 27.51 -3.24 -10.08
N THR A 30 26.79 -3.60 -9.02
CA THR A 30 25.88 -2.71 -8.31
C THR A 30 26.65 -1.73 -7.43
N GLN A 31 26.50 -0.46 -7.66
CA GLN A 31 26.97 0.57 -6.75
C GLN A 31 26.07 0.59 -5.51
N ILE A 32 26.60 0.18 -4.37
CA ILE A 32 25.88 0.23 -3.10
C ILE A 32 25.84 1.68 -2.59
N VAL A 33 24.67 2.23 -2.41
CA VAL A 33 24.44 3.62 -1.98
C VAL A 33 23.83 3.74 -0.58
N GLU A 34 23.42 2.62 -0.01
CA GLU A 34 22.77 2.52 1.32
C GLU A 34 23.13 1.21 2.02
N ASN A 35 22.94 1.14 3.32
CA ASN A 35 23.23 -0.03 4.15
C ASN A 35 22.08 -0.32 5.14
N PRO A 36 21.42 -1.49 5.04
CA PRO A 36 21.69 -2.60 4.11
C PRO A 36 21.26 -2.28 2.67
N PRO A 37 21.86 -2.96 1.68
CA PRO A 37 21.34 -2.93 0.32
C PRO A 37 20.03 -3.68 0.21
N ARG A 38 19.23 -3.36 -0.78
CA ARG A 38 18.00 -4.06 -1.09
C ARG A 38 18.27 -5.25 -1.99
N PHE A 39 17.79 -6.41 -1.61
CA PHE A 39 17.94 -7.64 -2.38
C PHE A 39 16.74 -7.82 -3.29
N THR A 40 16.98 -8.10 -4.55
CA THR A 40 15.93 -8.37 -5.55
C THR A 40 16.33 -9.55 -6.43
N TRP A 41 15.34 -10.31 -6.85
CA TRP A 41 15.51 -11.43 -7.79
C TRP A 41 14.26 -11.61 -8.64
N LEU A 42 14.35 -12.39 -9.72
CA LEU A 42 13.18 -12.72 -10.51
C LEU A 42 12.27 -13.68 -9.75
N PRO A 43 10.97 -13.44 -9.73
CA PRO A 43 10.04 -14.35 -9.09
C PRO A 43 9.92 -15.65 -9.89
N VAL A 44 9.66 -16.73 -9.19
CA VAL A 44 9.20 -17.97 -9.83
C VAL A 44 7.73 -17.84 -10.23
N VAL A 45 7.30 -18.62 -11.21
CA VAL A 45 5.97 -18.50 -11.84
C VAL A 45 4.81 -18.88 -10.89
N GLU A 46 5.09 -19.53 -9.78
CA GLU A 46 4.09 -19.99 -8.83
C GLU A 46 3.61 -18.82 -7.95
N ASN A 47 2.32 -18.53 -7.98
CA ASN A 47 1.71 -17.35 -7.34
C ASN A 47 1.81 -17.29 -5.80
N GLU A 48 2.26 -18.37 -5.15
CA GLU A 48 2.39 -18.44 -3.68
C GLU A 48 3.81 -18.83 -3.25
N ALA A 49 4.80 -18.65 -4.14
CA ALA A 49 6.17 -18.97 -3.82
C ALA A 49 6.67 -18.13 -2.64
N ARG A 50 7.28 -18.80 -1.67
CA ARG A 50 8.05 -18.19 -0.60
C ARG A 50 9.50 -18.38 -0.87
N TYR A 51 10.35 -17.53 -0.31
CA TYR A 51 11.78 -17.57 -0.57
C TYR A 51 12.55 -17.68 0.73
N VAL A 52 13.78 -18.16 0.59
CA VAL A 52 14.81 -18.09 1.60
C VAL A 52 16.03 -17.41 1.01
N LEU A 53 16.57 -16.45 1.73
CA LEU A 53 17.78 -15.70 1.36
C LEU A 53 18.88 -16.01 2.37
N ARG A 54 20.09 -16.28 1.89
CA ARG A 54 21.28 -16.39 2.72
C ARG A 54 22.32 -15.35 2.30
N ILE A 55 22.96 -14.74 3.29
CA ILE A 55 23.99 -13.71 3.12
C ILE A 55 25.17 -14.07 3.99
N SER A 56 26.39 -14.06 3.44
CA SER A 56 27.57 -14.49 4.15
C SER A 56 28.81 -13.67 3.77
N THR A 57 29.74 -13.54 4.69
CA THR A 57 31.11 -13.08 4.41
C THR A 57 32.00 -14.20 3.83
N ASP A 58 31.50 -15.40 3.81
CA ASP A 58 32.18 -16.58 3.28
C ASP A 58 31.42 -17.13 2.06
N LYS A 59 32.11 -17.26 0.93
CA LYS A 59 31.54 -17.76 -0.32
C LYS A 59 31.01 -19.21 -0.21
N THR A 60 31.47 -19.97 0.74
CA THR A 60 31.02 -21.36 1.01
C THR A 60 29.77 -21.41 1.88
N PHE A 61 29.34 -20.29 2.43
CA PHE A 61 28.19 -20.18 3.34
C PHE A 61 28.29 -21.02 4.59
N SER A 62 29.47 -21.00 5.25
CA SER A 62 29.63 -21.65 6.55
C SER A 62 28.65 -21.05 7.59
N ASP A 63 28.14 -21.91 8.48
CA ASP A 63 27.08 -21.51 9.45
C ASP A 63 27.47 -20.30 10.32
N LYS A 64 28.75 -20.20 10.71
CA LYS A 64 29.26 -19.11 11.56
C LYS A 64 29.27 -17.72 10.86
N ALA A 65 29.36 -17.72 9.55
CA ALA A 65 29.49 -16.51 8.74
C ALA A 65 28.19 -16.12 8.00
N THR A 66 27.16 -16.97 8.09
CA THR A 66 25.95 -16.86 7.26
C THR A 66 24.75 -16.42 8.08
N GLN A 67 24.06 -15.39 7.60
CA GLN A 67 22.72 -15.00 8.02
C GLN A 67 21.70 -15.57 7.04
N THR A 68 20.62 -16.16 7.56
CA THR A 68 19.55 -16.74 6.75
C THR A 68 18.22 -16.11 7.11
N TYR A 69 17.49 -15.65 6.10
CA TYR A 69 16.16 -15.09 6.20
C TYR A 69 15.20 -16.01 5.45
N SER A 70 14.24 -16.58 6.14
CA SER A 70 13.30 -17.57 5.59
C SER A 70 11.89 -17.01 5.50
N ASN A 71 11.02 -17.72 4.78
CA ASN A 71 9.61 -17.38 4.63
C ASN A 71 9.36 -15.96 4.05
N ILE A 72 10.22 -15.52 3.14
CA ILE A 72 10.10 -14.23 2.47
C ILE A 72 8.96 -14.32 1.45
N PRO A 73 7.90 -13.51 1.56
CA PRO A 73 6.71 -13.64 0.71
C PRO A 73 6.87 -13.03 -0.70
N LEU A 74 7.93 -12.27 -0.92
CA LEU A 74 8.14 -11.50 -2.14
C LEU A 74 9.52 -11.79 -2.74
N ASN A 75 9.71 -11.44 -3.99
CA ASN A 75 10.99 -11.58 -4.70
C ASN A 75 11.96 -10.42 -4.42
N PHE A 76 11.82 -9.79 -3.29
CA PHE A 76 12.71 -8.76 -2.77
C PHE A 76 12.77 -8.81 -1.24
N PHE A 77 13.86 -8.29 -0.69
CA PHE A 77 14.05 -8.27 0.76
C PHE A 77 15.05 -7.18 1.17
N THR A 78 14.72 -6.47 2.25
CA THR A 78 15.63 -5.51 2.89
C THR A 78 15.88 -5.98 4.32
N PRO A 79 17.13 -6.27 4.72
CA PRO A 79 17.46 -6.64 6.09
C PRO A 79 17.09 -5.55 7.11
N ASP A 80 16.78 -5.98 8.32
CA ASP A 80 16.49 -5.11 9.47
C ASP A 80 17.75 -4.62 10.20
N THR A 81 18.92 -5.05 9.75
CA THR A 81 20.21 -4.72 10.33
C THR A 81 21.22 -4.32 9.26
N THR A 82 22.11 -3.40 9.61
CA THR A 82 23.20 -2.96 8.73
C THR A 82 24.33 -3.98 8.69
N PHE A 83 25.08 -4.02 7.61
CA PHE A 83 26.27 -4.82 7.43
C PHE A 83 27.52 -4.04 7.82
N LYS A 84 28.55 -4.72 8.33
CA LYS A 84 29.89 -4.15 8.49
C LYS A 84 30.55 -3.95 7.14
N LYS A 85 31.52 -3.04 7.05
CA LYS A 85 32.38 -2.92 5.87
C LYS A 85 32.97 -4.26 5.48
N GLY A 86 32.90 -4.64 4.21
CA GLY A 86 33.43 -5.89 3.73
C GLY A 86 32.77 -6.41 2.47
N VAL A 87 33.25 -7.56 2.04
CA VAL A 87 32.71 -8.30 0.91
C VAL A 87 31.71 -9.32 1.40
N TYR A 88 30.57 -9.41 0.75
CA TYR A 88 29.49 -10.33 1.07
C TYR A 88 29.07 -11.11 -0.17
N TYR A 89 28.58 -12.32 0.09
CA TYR A 89 28.01 -13.23 -0.90
C TYR A 89 26.56 -13.52 -0.53
N TRP A 90 25.70 -13.66 -1.51
CA TRP A 90 24.31 -14.04 -1.26
C TRP A 90 23.77 -14.97 -2.33
N SER A 91 22.73 -15.67 -1.96
CA SER A 91 22.01 -16.61 -2.82
C SER A 91 20.63 -16.81 -2.26
N TYR A 92 19.65 -17.10 -3.10
CA TYR A 92 18.28 -17.37 -2.66
C TYR A 92 17.82 -18.74 -3.16
N SER A 93 16.74 -19.22 -2.57
CA SER A 93 16.08 -20.47 -2.95
C SER A 93 14.59 -20.36 -2.66
N ILE A 94 13.80 -21.32 -3.12
CA ILE A 94 12.39 -21.42 -2.76
C ILE A 94 12.30 -22.04 -1.36
N TRP A 95 11.38 -21.51 -0.56
CA TRP A 95 11.12 -21.94 0.80
C TRP A 95 9.85 -22.79 0.86
N ASN A 96 9.89 -23.91 1.58
CA ASN A 96 8.73 -24.70 1.93
C ASN A 96 8.37 -24.46 3.39
N GLU A 97 7.22 -23.84 3.64
CA GLU A 97 6.78 -23.55 5.00
C GLU A 97 6.45 -24.83 5.80
N THR A 98 5.95 -25.86 5.14
CA THR A 98 5.64 -27.14 5.80
C THR A 98 6.89 -27.85 6.32
N ASP A 99 7.92 -27.92 5.48
CA ASP A 99 9.17 -28.59 5.82
C ASP A 99 10.16 -27.64 6.52
N LYS A 100 9.86 -26.35 6.54
CA LYS A 100 10.75 -25.27 7.04
C LYS A 100 12.15 -25.38 6.45
N ALA A 101 12.21 -25.66 5.16
CA ALA A 101 13.45 -25.92 4.44
C ALA A 101 13.42 -25.35 3.02
N SER A 102 14.58 -25.23 2.39
CA SER A 102 14.71 -24.95 0.97
C SER A 102 14.26 -26.19 0.16
N ILE A 103 13.38 -25.96 -0.83
CA ILE A 103 12.88 -27.04 -1.71
C ILE A 103 13.55 -27.07 -3.07
N SER A 104 14.35 -26.08 -3.41
CA SER A 104 15.07 -26.00 -4.68
C SER A 104 16.56 -25.94 -4.47
N GLN A 105 17.29 -26.04 -5.57
CA GLN A 105 18.70 -25.68 -5.55
C GLN A 105 18.84 -24.19 -5.24
N TRP A 106 19.98 -23.81 -4.66
CA TRP A 106 20.32 -22.42 -4.47
C TRP A 106 20.59 -21.72 -5.81
N SER A 107 20.17 -20.47 -5.92
CA SER A 107 20.50 -19.62 -7.04
C SER A 107 22.01 -19.40 -7.18
N GLN A 108 22.44 -18.86 -8.31
CA GLN A 108 23.80 -18.38 -8.52
C GLN A 108 24.25 -17.49 -7.34
N ILE A 109 25.49 -17.71 -6.91
CA ILE A 109 26.11 -16.88 -5.86
C ILE A 109 26.46 -15.51 -6.45
N ARG A 110 25.95 -14.46 -5.82
CA ARG A 110 26.25 -13.07 -6.17
C ARG A 110 27.08 -12.42 -5.08
N LYS A 111 27.85 -11.41 -5.45
CA LYS A 111 28.78 -10.71 -4.57
C LYS A 111 28.49 -9.22 -4.57
N PHE A 112 28.59 -8.59 -3.41
CA PHE A 112 28.55 -7.15 -3.25
C PHE A 112 29.55 -6.67 -2.20
N THR A 113 29.80 -5.36 -2.15
CA THR A 113 30.77 -4.79 -1.21
C THR A 113 30.15 -3.63 -0.46
N ILE A 114 30.19 -3.69 0.87
CA ILE A 114 29.82 -2.58 1.74
C ILE A 114 31.07 -1.73 1.99
N VAL A 115 30.96 -0.43 1.70
CA VAL A 115 32.01 0.57 1.95
C VAL A 115 31.68 1.40 3.19
N ASP A 116 32.63 2.27 3.61
CA ASP A 116 32.41 3.17 4.73
C ASP A 116 31.40 4.29 4.38
N ASN A 117 30.79 4.86 5.41
CA ASN A 117 29.96 6.07 5.34
C ASN A 117 28.70 5.96 4.46
N LEU A 118 28.16 4.76 4.29
CA LEU A 118 26.84 4.60 3.65
C LEU A 118 25.74 5.06 4.62
N PRO A 119 24.67 5.70 4.09
CA PRO A 119 23.46 5.94 4.87
C PRO A 119 22.92 4.65 5.47
N SER A 120 22.52 4.69 6.74
CA SER A 120 21.92 3.56 7.44
C SER A 120 20.41 3.54 7.18
N THR A 121 19.92 2.55 6.47
CA THR A 121 18.52 2.40 6.06
C THR A 121 17.96 1.00 6.32
N PRO A 122 18.20 0.40 7.51
CA PRO A 122 17.62 -0.91 7.81
C PRO A 122 16.10 -0.82 7.83
N LEU A 123 15.43 -1.82 7.28
CA LEU A 123 13.98 -1.89 7.36
C LEU A 123 13.59 -2.34 8.77
N ILE A 124 12.82 -1.51 9.46
CA ILE A 124 12.30 -1.87 10.77
C ILE A 124 11.49 -3.15 10.66
N GLY A 125 11.80 -4.15 11.50
CA GLY A 125 11.10 -5.42 11.53
C GLY A 125 9.59 -5.24 11.74
N ARG A 126 8.77 -6.09 11.14
CA ARG A 126 7.29 -5.96 11.15
C ARG A 126 6.71 -5.82 12.54
N THR A 127 7.26 -6.51 13.53
CA THR A 127 6.79 -6.46 14.92
C THR A 127 7.00 -5.08 15.54
N ALA A 128 8.16 -4.46 15.31
CA ALA A 128 8.52 -3.15 15.89
C ALA A 128 8.07 -1.94 15.05
N ARG A 129 7.61 -2.19 13.84
CA ARG A 129 7.26 -1.14 12.86
C ARG A 129 6.16 -0.22 13.36
N TYR A 130 5.24 -0.75 14.14
CA TYR A 130 4.05 -0.05 14.60
C TYR A 130 4.16 0.49 16.03
N ASP A 131 5.26 0.22 16.75
CA ASP A 131 5.44 0.59 18.16
C ASP A 131 5.31 2.11 18.43
N LYS A 132 5.60 2.92 17.41
CA LYS A 132 5.55 4.39 17.49
C LYS A 132 4.49 5.02 16.59
N CYS A 133 3.64 4.19 15.97
CA CYS A 133 2.58 4.70 15.13
C CYS A 133 1.43 5.27 15.97
N ALA A 134 0.85 6.37 15.50
CA ALA A 134 -0.30 6.97 16.17
C ALA A 134 -1.51 6.03 16.13
N THR A 135 -2.14 5.83 17.27
CA THR A 135 -3.42 5.11 17.39
C THR A 135 -4.63 6.05 17.30
N SER A 136 -4.41 7.35 17.51
CA SER A 136 -5.47 8.36 17.37
C SER A 136 -5.69 8.77 15.92
N HIS A 137 -6.90 9.14 15.57
CA HIS A 137 -7.29 9.74 14.31
C HIS A 137 -7.31 11.29 14.39
N PRO A 138 -7.08 12.02 13.29
CA PRO A 138 -6.70 11.53 11.98
C PRO A 138 -5.21 11.12 11.92
N ARG A 139 -4.90 10.18 11.00
CA ARG A 139 -3.55 9.66 10.73
C ARG A 139 -3.05 10.04 9.34
N LEU A 140 -3.96 10.32 8.43
CA LEU A 140 -3.64 10.71 7.06
C LEU A 140 -3.40 12.22 6.99
N TRP A 141 -2.25 12.58 6.45
CA TRP A 141 -1.85 13.94 6.10
C TRP A 141 -1.50 14.85 7.29
N LEU A 142 -2.44 15.11 8.21
CA LEU A 142 -2.19 15.95 9.38
C LEU A 142 -2.48 15.18 10.65
N SER A 143 -1.58 15.31 11.63
CA SER A 143 -1.85 14.85 13.00
C SER A 143 -2.74 15.86 13.74
N PRO A 144 -3.37 15.47 14.86
CA PRO A 144 -4.11 16.40 15.73
C PRO A 144 -3.30 17.62 16.16
N GLU A 145 -1.98 17.45 16.37
CA GLU A 145 -1.07 18.54 16.74
C GLU A 145 -0.90 19.52 15.58
N LEU A 146 -0.71 19.04 14.36
CA LEU A 146 -0.59 19.87 13.16
C LEU A 146 -1.89 20.61 12.85
N ILE A 147 -3.06 20.00 13.09
CA ILE A 147 -4.36 20.68 12.99
C ILE A 147 -4.42 21.84 14.00
N THR A 148 -3.99 21.60 15.23
CA THR A 148 -3.96 22.64 16.27
C THR A 148 -3.02 23.79 15.91
N GLN A 149 -1.83 23.47 15.40
CA GLN A 149 -0.89 24.45 14.89
C GLN A 149 -1.50 25.27 13.75
N PHE A 150 -2.07 24.62 12.74
CA PHE A 150 -2.70 25.28 11.60
C PHE A 150 -3.82 26.24 12.01
N LYS A 151 -4.67 25.85 12.97
CA LYS A 151 -5.68 26.73 13.55
C LYS A 151 -5.07 28.00 14.18
N SER A 152 -3.95 27.84 14.90
CA SER A 152 -3.25 28.97 15.51
C SER A 152 -2.67 29.91 14.44
N GLU A 153 -2.11 29.36 13.38
CA GLU A 153 -1.54 30.13 12.27
C GLU A 153 -2.64 30.90 11.51
N LEU A 154 -3.82 30.31 11.28
CA LEU A 154 -4.97 30.99 10.70
C LEU A 154 -5.49 32.15 11.55
N LYS A 155 -5.43 32.06 12.89
CA LYS A 155 -5.81 33.18 13.77
C LYS A 155 -4.90 34.38 13.60
N SER A 156 -3.62 34.16 13.34
CA SER A 156 -2.63 35.24 13.13
C SER A 156 -2.57 35.70 11.67
N ASN A 157 -2.84 34.84 10.73
CA ASN A 157 -2.87 35.13 9.28
C ASN A 157 -4.08 34.41 8.63
N PRO A 158 -5.24 35.10 8.44
CA PRO A 158 -6.45 34.49 7.89
C PRO A 158 -6.31 33.88 6.48
N ASP A 159 -5.27 34.26 5.75
CA ASP A 159 -4.99 33.67 4.42
C ASP A 159 -3.76 32.73 4.44
N HIS A 160 -3.41 32.22 5.63
CA HIS A 160 -2.33 31.22 5.74
C HIS A 160 -2.57 30.06 4.76
N CYS A 161 -1.56 29.67 4.01
CA CYS A 161 -1.62 28.62 2.97
C CYS A 161 -2.73 28.84 1.93
N SER A 162 -3.09 30.10 1.62
CA SER A 162 -4.18 30.42 0.69
C SER A 162 -5.54 29.86 1.14
N TRP A 163 -5.78 29.85 2.45
CA TRP A 163 -7.01 29.29 3.05
C TRP A 163 -8.29 29.88 2.46
N ALA A 164 -8.35 31.19 2.25
CA ALA A 164 -9.53 31.82 1.66
C ALA A 164 -9.86 31.29 0.27
N ALA A 165 -8.84 31.09 -0.56
CA ALA A 165 -9.03 30.52 -1.90
C ALA A 165 -9.44 29.02 -1.84
N PHE A 166 -8.88 28.25 -0.92
CA PHE A 166 -9.27 26.86 -0.68
C PHE A 166 -10.73 26.78 -0.25
N PHE A 167 -11.13 27.59 0.73
CA PHE A 167 -12.50 27.59 1.23
C PHE A 167 -13.50 27.92 0.13
N GLU A 168 -13.34 29.03 -0.59
CA GLU A 168 -14.25 29.46 -1.65
C GLU A 168 -14.33 28.46 -2.81
N LYS A 169 -13.21 27.91 -3.26
CA LYS A 169 -13.15 27.09 -4.48
C LYS A 169 -13.34 25.60 -4.22
N SER A 170 -12.94 25.12 -3.04
CA SER A 170 -12.87 23.67 -2.78
C SER A 170 -13.78 23.19 -1.67
N VAL A 171 -14.23 24.05 -0.74
CA VAL A 171 -15.13 23.67 0.36
C VAL A 171 -16.56 24.11 0.06
N LYS A 172 -16.76 25.39 -0.18
CA LYS A 172 -18.07 26.02 -0.35
C LYS A 172 -18.99 25.32 -1.37
N PRO A 173 -18.49 24.82 -2.54
CA PRO A 173 -19.34 24.11 -3.49
C PRO A 173 -20.03 22.86 -2.93
N TRP A 174 -19.51 22.27 -1.86
CA TRP A 174 -20.04 21.03 -1.27
C TRP A 174 -21.08 21.27 -0.17
N LEU A 175 -21.18 22.48 0.34
CA LEU A 175 -22.12 22.79 1.43
C LEU A 175 -23.59 22.60 0.99
N GLU A 176 -23.92 23.05 -0.22
CA GLU A 176 -25.29 22.99 -0.73
C GLU A 176 -25.55 21.79 -1.64
N ARG A 177 -24.49 21.16 -2.13
CA ARG A 177 -24.63 20.03 -3.07
C ARG A 177 -25.24 18.82 -2.37
N PRO A 178 -26.26 18.17 -2.98
CA PRO A 178 -26.85 16.95 -2.43
C PRO A 178 -25.81 15.81 -2.38
N VAL A 179 -25.98 14.90 -1.41
CA VAL A 179 -25.20 13.66 -1.34
C VAL A 179 -25.51 12.83 -2.59
N MET A 180 -24.47 12.21 -3.12
CA MET A 180 -24.56 11.42 -4.35
C MET A 180 -25.02 10.00 -4.05
N ASP A 181 -25.93 9.49 -4.85
CA ASP A 181 -26.31 8.07 -4.85
C ASP A 181 -25.25 7.20 -5.55
N GLU A 182 -25.31 5.89 -5.33
CA GLU A 182 -24.45 4.96 -6.04
C GLU A 182 -24.66 5.05 -7.55
N PRO A 183 -23.59 5.18 -8.35
CA PRO A 183 -23.70 5.20 -9.81
C PRO A 183 -24.38 3.96 -10.35
N ALA A 184 -25.31 4.16 -11.30
CA ALA A 184 -25.98 3.05 -11.97
C ALA A 184 -24.99 2.21 -12.82
N PRO A 185 -25.24 0.89 -12.98
CA PRO A 185 -24.47 0.08 -13.89
C PRO A 185 -24.65 0.54 -15.35
N TYR A 186 -23.70 0.17 -16.20
CA TYR A 186 -23.84 0.45 -17.64
C TYR A 186 -25.09 -0.21 -18.22
N PRO A 187 -25.77 0.41 -19.18
CA PRO A 187 -26.87 -0.21 -19.91
C PRO A 187 -26.45 -1.57 -20.47
N ASN A 188 -27.22 -2.62 -20.15
CA ASN A 188 -26.92 -4.02 -20.51
C ASN A 188 -25.54 -4.54 -20.06
N ASN A 189 -24.95 -3.92 -19.03
CA ASN A 189 -23.57 -4.19 -18.57
C ASN A 189 -22.49 -4.00 -19.65
N VAL A 190 -22.76 -3.21 -20.65
CA VAL A 190 -21.79 -2.89 -21.71
C VAL A 190 -21.21 -1.51 -21.47
N ARG A 191 -19.86 -1.44 -21.39
CA ARG A 191 -19.17 -0.18 -21.13
C ARG A 191 -19.51 0.89 -22.16
N VAL A 192 -19.96 2.05 -21.66
CA VAL A 192 -20.27 3.24 -22.45
C VAL A 192 -19.31 4.35 -22.05
N ALA A 193 -18.41 4.75 -22.95
CA ALA A 193 -17.33 5.68 -22.64
C ALA A 193 -17.77 7.02 -22.00
N PRO A 194 -18.82 7.72 -22.48
CA PRO A 194 -19.31 8.92 -21.80
C PRO A 194 -19.80 8.69 -20.37
N ILE A 195 -20.52 7.57 -20.12
CA ILE A 195 -20.99 7.19 -18.78
C ILE A 195 -19.78 6.90 -17.90
N TRP A 196 -18.82 6.10 -18.42
CA TRP A 196 -17.58 5.81 -17.70
C TRP A 196 -16.88 7.09 -17.27
N ARG A 197 -16.76 8.07 -18.19
CA ARG A 197 -16.07 9.33 -17.90
C ARG A 197 -16.81 10.17 -16.87
N GLN A 198 -18.14 10.25 -16.96
CA GLN A 198 -18.92 11.02 -16.00
C GLN A 198 -18.84 10.39 -14.60
N THR A 199 -19.05 9.08 -14.49
CA THR A 199 -18.97 8.39 -13.20
C THR A 199 -17.55 8.44 -12.60
N TYR A 200 -16.50 8.43 -13.44
CA TYR A 200 -15.13 8.69 -12.98
C TYR A 200 -15.00 10.07 -12.30
N ILE A 201 -15.61 11.10 -12.90
CA ILE A 201 -15.61 12.45 -12.33
C ILE A 201 -16.42 12.47 -11.03
N ASP A 202 -17.60 11.88 -11.02
CA ASP A 202 -18.48 11.82 -9.86
C ASP A 202 -17.79 11.12 -8.67
N CYS A 203 -17.14 9.98 -8.89
CA CYS A 203 -16.36 9.31 -7.85
C CYS A 203 -15.15 10.14 -7.39
N GLN A 204 -14.56 10.97 -8.25
CA GLN A 204 -13.51 11.91 -7.85
C GLN A 204 -14.08 13.04 -6.98
N GLU A 205 -15.25 13.53 -7.30
CA GLU A 205 -15.97 14.55 -6.53
C GLU A 205 -16.36 14.05 -5.13
N LEU A 206 -16.69 12.75 -5.00
CA LEU A 206 -16.93 12.12 -3.71
C LEU A 206 -15.72 12.30 -2.75
N ILE A 207 -14.49 12.09 -3.26
CA ILE A 207 -13.27 12.34 -2.47
C ILE A 207 -13.21 13.79 -2.02
N TYR A 208 -13.50 14.72 -2.92
CA TYR A 208 -13.41 16.15 -2.63
C TYR A 208 -14.46 16.56 -1.59
N ALA A 209 -15.71 16.11 -1.75
CA ALA A 209 -16.78 16.41 -0.80
C ALA A 209 -16.43 15.96 0.61
N ILE A 210 -16.08 14.70 0.80
CA ILE A 210 -15.75 14.13 2.12
C ILE A 210 -14.53 14.85 2.71
N ARG A 211 -13.42 14.87 1.95
CA ARG A 211 -12.15 15.38 2.45
C ARG A 211 -12.16 16.87 2.74
N HIS A 212 -12.65 17.68 1.83
CA HIS A 212 -12.60 19.13 2.00
C HIS A 212 -13.56 19.63 3.08
N LEU A 213 -14.75 19.05 3.18
CA LEU A 213 -15.68 19.36 4.27
C LEU A 213 -15.13 18.92 5.62
N ALA A 214 -14.54 17.71 5.72
CA ALA A 214 -13.96 17.23 6.97
C ALA A 214 -12.77 18.11 7.41
N ILE A 215 -11.86 18.46 6.50
CA ILE A 215 -10.74 19.35 6.80
C ILE A 215 -11.25 20.71 7.27
N ALA A 216 -12.18 21.32 6.53
CA ALA A 216 -12.70 22.65 6.88
C ALA A 216 -13.48 22.61 8.20
N GLY A 217 -14.30 21.59 8.42
CA GLY A 217 -15.05 21.41 9.65
C GLY A 217 -14.14 21.31 10.88
N HIS A 218 -13.05 20.54 10.80
CA HIS A 218 -12.08 20.45 11.89
C HIS A 218 -11.28 21.74 12.10
N ILE A 219 -10.90 22.44 11.03
CA ILE A 219 -10.12 23.69 11.14
C ILE A 219 -10.98 24.82 11.68
N LEU A 220 -12.23 24.94 11.22
CA LEU A 220 -13.16 25.99 11.63
C LEU A 220 -13.98 25.64 12.88
N GLU A 221 -13.89 24.39 13.35
CA GLU A 221 -14.73 23.86 14.44
C GLU A 221 -16.24 23.98 14.09
N ASP A 222 -16.58 23.59 12.85
CA ASP A 222 -17.92 23.71 12.28
C ASP A 222 -18.59 22.33 12.21
N ASP A 223 -19.52 22.08 13.11
CA ASP A 223 -20.23 20.81 13.23
C ASP A 223 -21.17 20.54 12.03
N ASP A 224 -21.70 21.57 11.38
CA ASP A 224 -22.55 21.40 10.20
C ASP A 224 -21.73 20.90 9.00
N MET A 225 -20.52 21.40 8.82
CA MET A 225 -19.57 20.87 7.82
C MET A 225 -19.19 19.42 8.12
N LEU A 226 -18.89 19.10 9.38
CA LEU A 226 -18.57 17.72 9.79
C LEU A 226 -19.78 16.80 9.56
N ALA A 227 -20.99 17.22 9.93
CA ALA A 227 -22.20 16.46 9.67
C ALA A 227 -22.45 16.23 8.18
N LYS A 228 -22.21 17.24 7.37
CA LYS A 228 -22.33 17.13 5.90
C LYS A 228 -21.29 16.17 5.32
N ALA A 229 -20.03 16.25 5.75
CA ALA A 229 -18.97 15.31 5.36
C ALA A 229 -19.34 13.86 5.75
N LYS A 230 -19.85 13.67 6.97
CA LYS A 230 -20.33 12.38 7.46
C LYS A 230 -21.47 11.81 6.62
N ALA A 231 -22.43 12.64 6.20
CA ALA A 231 -23.52 12.20 5.33
C ALA A 231 -23.00 11.65 3.98
N TRP A 232 -22.01 12.30 3.38
CA TRP A 232 -21.35 11.82 2.17
C TRP A 232 -20.61 10.49 2.40
N LEU A 233 -19.92 10.37 3.55
CA LEU A 233 -19.17 9.15 3.91
C LEU A 233 -20.12 7.96 4.11
N LEU A 234 -21.21 8.14 4.87
CA LEU A 234 -22.16 7.08 5.14
C LEU A 234 -22.86 6.60 3.87
N SER A 235 -23.28 7.53 3.00
CA SER A 235 -23.82 7.15 1.69
C SER A 235 -22.83 6.29 0.90
N ALA A 236 -21.56 6.72 0.79
CA ALA A 236 -20.55 5.95 0.06
C ALA A 236 -20.25 4.56 0.70
N ALA A 237 -20.36 4.46 2.01
CA ALA A 237 -20.15 3.21 2.73
C ALA A 237 -21.31 2.20 2.55
N GLU A 238 -22.50 2.67 2.24
CA GLU A 238 -23.67 1.84 1.93
C GLU A 238 -23.66 1.30 0.50
N TRP A 239 -22.85 1.86 -0.40
CA TRP A 239 -22.76 1.38 -1.78
C TRP A 239 -22.22 -0.06 -1.82
N ASP A 240 -22.81 -0.87 -2.71
CA ASP A 240 -22.44 -2.28 -2.85
C ASP A 240 -20.97 -2.45 -3.25
N PRO A 241 -20.10 -3.03 -2.42
CA PRO A 241 -18.71 -3.26 -2.78
C PRO A 241 -18.53 -4.19 -3.99
N ASP A 242 -19.52 -5.03 -4.31
CA ASP A 242 -19.54 -5.92 -5.48
C ASP A 242 -20.39 -5.35 -6.64
N GLY A 243 -20.96 -4.17 -6.47
CA GLY A 243 -21.79 -3.47 -7.43
C GLY A 243 -21.02 -2.70 -8.52
N PRO A 244 -21.65 -1.66 -9.11
CA PRO A 244 -21.07 -0.90 -10.22
C PRO A 244 -19.77 -0.19 -9.88
N THR A 245 -19.53 0.09 -8.61
CA THR A 245 -18.29 0.72 -8.12
C THR A 245 -17.28 -0.30 -7.58
N SER A 246 -17.47 -1.59 -7.87
CA SER A 246 -16.50 -2.63 -7.55
C SER A 246 -15.28 -2.59 -8.47
N ARG A 247 -14.15 -3.13 -7.99
CA ARG A 247 -12.95 -3.24 -8.81
C ARG A 247 -13.15 -4.16 -10.02
N ALA A 248 -13.96 -5.20 -9.89
CA ALA A 248 -14.25 -6.11 -11.00
C ALA A 248 -15.07 -5.44 -12.11
N TYR A 249 -15.89 -4.44 -11.76
CA TYR A 249 -16.68 -3.69 -12.71
C TYR A 249 -15.88 -2.57 -13.39
N THR A 250 -15.19 -1.74 -12.59
CA THR A 250 -14.23 -0.75 -13.10
C THR A 250 -13.26 -0.29 -11.98
N ASP A 251 -12.00 -0.56 -12.18
CA ASP A 251 -10.93 -0.26 -11.22
C ASP A 251 -10.83 1.24 -10.87
N GLU A 252 -10.97 2.11 -11.86
CA GLU A 252 -10.84 3.55 -11.66
C GLU A 252 -11.92 4.15 -10.75
N TRP A 253 -13.14 3.66 -10.80
CA TRP A 253 -14.20 4.09 -9.89
C TRP A 253 -13.97 3.52 -8.49
N ALA A 254 -13.66 2.21 -8.43
CA ALA A 254 -13.42 1.52 -7.18
C ALA A 254 -12.29 2.17 -6.36
N PHE A 255 -11.19 2.56 -7.01
CA PHE A 255 -10.08 3.23 -6.34
C PHE A 255 -10.51 4.54 -5.68
N ARG A 256 -11.34 5.34 -6.37
CA ARG A 256 -11.80 6.61 -5.86
C ARG A 256 -12.75 6.46 -4.68
N VAL A 257 -13.66 5.52 -4.77
CA VAL A 257 -14.58 5.23 -3.67
C VAL A 257 -13.82 4.73 -2.44
N ALA A 258 -12.89 3.80 -2.61
CA ALA A 258 -12.06 3.31 -1.50
C ALA A 258 -11.24 4.44 -0.85
N VAL A 259 -10.63 5.31 -1.65
CA VAL A 259 -9.90 6.49 -1.15
C VAL A 259 -10.82 7.45 -0.41
N ALA A 260 -12.01 7.73 -0.94
CA ALA A 260 -12.98 8.61 -0.31
C ALA A 260 -13.40 8.09 1.08
N ILE A 261 -13.71 6.78 1.16
CA ILE A 261 -14.09 6.13 2.42
C ILE A 261 -12.91 6.11 3.39
N ALA A 262 -11.68 5.85 2.93
CA ALA A 262 -10.49 5.86 3.79
C ALA A 262 -10.26 7.24 4.42
N TRP A 263 -10.30 8.31 3.63
CA TRP A 263 -10.21 9.67 4.15
C TRP A 263 -11.33 10.02 5.10
N GLY A 264 -12.57 9.64 4.76
CA GLY A 264 -13.72 9.90 5.60
C GLY A 264 -13.65 9.14 6.93
N TYR A 265 -13.27 7.86 6.92
CA TYR A 265 -13.10 7.07 8.13
C TYR A 265 -12.07 7.68 9.06
N ASP A 266 -10.93 8.10 8.52
CA ASP A 266 -9.85 8.69 9.31
C ASP A 266 -10.21 10.06 9.90
N TRP A 267 -10.67 10.97 9.08
CA TRP A 267 -10.90 12.35 9.49
C TRP A 267 -12.21 12.56 10.27
N LEU A 268 -13.18 11.67 10.11
CA LEU A 268 -14.47 11.75 10.79
C LEU A 268 -14.62 10.69 11.90
N HIS A 269 -13.56 9.93 12.21
CA HIS A 269 -13.61 8.82 13.17
C HIS A 269 -14.24 9.21 14.49
N GLY A 270 -13.89 10.38 15.04
CA GLY A 270 -14.46 10.92 16.28
C GLY A 270 -15.91 11.40 16.16
N GLN A 271 -16.42 11.57 14.93
CA GLN A 271 -17.81 12.00 14.65
C GLN A 271 -18.75 10.82 14.38
N LEU A 272 -18.20 9.62 14.21
CA LEU A 272 -18.97 8.39 13.94
C LEU A 272 -19.38 7.72 15.24
N THR A 273 -20.59 7.21 15.29
CA THR A 273 -21.03 6.25 16.33
C THR A 273 -20.34 4.90 16.09
N GLU A 274 -20.43 3.98 17.04
CA GLU A 274 -19.83 2.63 16.91
C GLU A 274 -20.43 1.84 15.74
N ASP A 275 -21.75 1.93 15.55
CA ASP A 275 -22.43 1.28 14.43
C ASP A 275 -21.99 1.87 13.08
N GLU A 276 -21.87 3.20 13.00
CA GLU A 276 -21.37 3.89 11.82
C GLU A 276 -19.90 3.53 11.55
N ARG A 277 -19.03 3.47 12.57
CA ARG A 277 -17.65 2.99 12.41
C ARG A 277 -17.61 1.58 11.85
N THR A 278 -18.43 0.69 12.39
CA THR A 278 -18.52 -0.70 11.93
C THR A 278 -18.97 -0.78 10.47
N LEU A 279 -19.98 -0.02 10.07
CA LEU A 279 -20.45 0.06 8.68
C LEU A 279 -19.33 0.53 7.74
N VAL A 280 -18.73 1.67 8.06
CA VAL A 280 -17.70 2.29 7.20
C VAL A 280 -16.47 1.38 7.11
N ARG A 281 -15.99 0.83 8.22
CA ARG A 281 -14.86 -0.09 8.27
C ARG A 281 -15.11 -1.36 7.45
N LYS A 282 -16.29 -1.96 7.57
CA LYS A 282 -16.67 -3.14 6.77
C LYS A 282 -16.63 -2.85 5.27
N SER A 283 -17.19 -1.72 4.83
CA SER A 283 -17.17 -1.31 3.43
C SER A 283 -15.73 -1.05 2.95
N LEU A 284 -14.93 -0.33 3.76
CA LEU A 284 -13.53 -0.03 3.45
C LEU A 284 -12.70 -1.32 3.33
N MET A 285 -12.85 -2.26 4.27
CA MET A 285 -12.17 -3.55 4.23
C MET A 285 -12.51 -4.37 2.99
N ALA A 286 -13.80 -4.45 2.62
CA ALA A 286 -14.24 -5.17 1.43
C ALA A 286 -13.60 -4.59 0.15
N ARG A 287 -13.62 -3.27 -0.01
CA ARG A 287 -13.04 -2.58 -1.16
C ARG A 287 -11.51 -2.66 -1.19
N THR A 288 -10.87 -2.49 -0.03
CA THR A 288 -9.41 -2.63 0.11
C THR A 288 -8.95 -4.03 -0.24
N LYS A 289 -9.71 -5.06 0.19
CA LYS A 289 -9.44 -6.45 -0.14
C LYS A 289 -9.43 -6.71 -1.64
N GLN A 290 -10.39 -6.18 -2.39
CA GLN A 290 -10.43 -6.32 -3.85
C GLN A 290 -9.18 -5.76 -4.53
N VAL A 291 -8.67 -4.65 -4.02
CA VAL A 291 -7.43 -4.03 -4.53
C VAL A 291 -6.21 -4.84 -4.11
N ALA A 292 -6.12 -5.25 -2.85
CA ALA A 292 -5.02 -6.05 -2.32
C ALA A 292 -4.91 -7.41 -3.03
N ASP A 293 -6.01 -8.12 -3.19
CA ASP A 293 -6.05 -9.42 -3.89
C ASP A 293 -5.55 -9.26 -5.34
N HIS A 294 -5.95 -8.18 -6.01
CA HIS A 294 -5.45 -7.93 -7.36
C HIS A 294 -3.95 -7.64 -7.39
N VAL A 295 -3.49 -6.71 -6.57
CA VAL A 295 -2.08 -6.29 -6.58
C VAL A 295 -1.16 -7.45 -6.17
N ILE A 296 -1.53 -8.16 -5.12
CA ILE A 296 -0.68 -9.22 -4.55
C ILE A 296 -0.71 -10.49 -5.42
N LYS A 297 -1.89 -10.84 -5.97
CA LYS A 297 -2.08 -12.14 -6.63
C LYS A 297 -2.07 -12.09 -8.16
N HIS A 298 -2.42 -10.96 -8.78
CA HIS A 298 -2.72 -10.91 -10.21
C HIS A 298 -1.98 -9.83 -11.01
N ALA A 299 -1.56 -8.75 -10.39
CA ALA A 299 -0.98 -7.61 -11.12
C ALA A 299 0.46 -7.82 -11.57
N ASN A 300 1.14 -8.87 -11.12
CA ASN A 300 2.55 -9.11 -11.42
C ASN A 300 3.45 -7.88 -11.15
N ILE A 301 3.09 -7.06 -10.15
CA ILE A 301 3.80 -5.80 -9.86
C ILE A 301 5.30 -6.03 -9.60
N HIS A 302 5.64 -7.19 -9.07
CA HIS A 302 7.01 -7.63 -8.82
C HIS A 302 7.77 -8.00 -10.11
N LEU A 303 7.07 -8.25 -11.23
CA LEU A 303 7.67 -8.40 -12.57
C LEU A 303 7.71 -7.06 -13.31
N PHE A 304 6.70 -6.23 -13.09
CA PHE A 304 6.48 -4.98 -13.79
C PHE A 304 6.24 -3.84 -12.79
N PRO A 305 7.25 -3.46 -11.99
CA PRO A 305 7.10 -2.48 -10.92
C PRO A 305 6.71 -1.08 -11.42
N TYR A 306 6.85 -0.81 -12.70
CA TYR A 306 6.45 0.44 -13.32
C TYR A 306 5.05 0.38 -13.95
N ASP A 307 4.28 -0.68 -13.72
CA ASP A 307 2.87 -0.70 -14.10
C ASP A 307 2.11 0.36 -13.32
N SER A 308 1.64 1.38 -14.03
CA SER A 308 1.03 2.55 -13.41
C SER A 308 -0.27 2.23 -12.65
N HIS A 309 -1.01 1.20 -13.06
CA HIS A 309 -2.22 0.78 -12.35
C HIS A 309 -1.87 0.06 -11.05
N ALA A 310 -0.89 -0.83 -11.08
CA ALA A 310 -0.48 -1.57 -9.89
C ALA A 310 0.17 -0.65 -8.86
N VAL A 311 1.12 0.20 -9.26
CA VAL A 311 1.77 1.17 -8.36
C VAL A 311 0.76 2.14 -7.77
N ARG A 312 -0.17 2.65 -8.58
CA ARG A 312 -1.24 3.54 -8.14
C ARG A 312 -2.20 2.86 -7.15
N SER A 313 -2.50 1.59 -7.36
CA SER A 313 -3.32 0.81 -6.43
C SER A 313 -2.67 0.71 -5.06
N VAL A 314 -1.35 0.53 -4.99
CA VAL A 314 -0.62 0.51 -3.72
C VAL A 314 -0.59 1.89 -3.08
N SER A 315 -0.08 2.90 -3.78
CA SER A 315 0.15 4.23 -3.20
C SER A 315 -1.14 5.01 -2.93
N ALA A 316 -2.14 4.91 -3.81
CA ALA A 316 -3.36 5.69 -3.69
C ALA A 316 -4.46 5.00 -2.87
N VAL A 317 -4.48 3.67 -2.79
CA VAL A 317 -5.55 2.91 -2.12
C VAL A 317 -5.04 2.12 -0.92
N LEU A 318 -4.13 1.16 -1.13
CA LEU A 318 -3.72 0.24 -0.05
C LEU A 318 -3.07 0.99 1.11
N ILE A 319 -2.09 1.85 0.84
CA ILE A 319 -1.38 2.57 1.89
C ILE A 319 -2.33 3.43 2.73
N PRO A 320 -3.10 4.39 2.16
CA PRO A 320 -4.00 5.21 2.98
C PRO A 320 -5.09 4.40 3.68
N ALA A 321 -5.74 3.44 3.01
CA ALA A 321 -6.77 2.61 3.64
C ALA A 321 -6.21 1.78 4.81
N CYS A 322 -5.03 1.17 4.62
CA CYS A 322 -4.43 0.36 5.67
C CYS A 322 -3.90 1.21 6.83
N ILE A 323 -3.38 2.42 6.58
CA ILE A 323 -2.98 3.34 7.66
C ILE A 323 -4.16 3.68 8.57
N THR A 324 -5.35 3.82 8.01
CA THR A 324 -6.53 4.16 8.83
C THR A 324 -7.03 3.02 9.72
N MET A 325 -6.70 1.78 9.40
CA MET A 325 -7.22 0.58 10.05
C MET A 325 -6.15 -0.34 10.66
N TRP A 326 -4.87 0.07 10.67
CA TRP A 326 -3.75 -0.82 10.97
C TRP A 326 -3.81 -1.47 12.38
N ASP A 327 -4.43 -0.82 13.35
CA ASP A 327 -4.60 -1.29 14.73
C ASP A 327 -5.97 -1.94 15.01
N GLU A 328 -6.89 -1.81 14.07
CA GLU A 328 -8.25 -2.37 14.19
C GLU A 328 -8.41 -3.66 13.39
N GLU A 329 -7.65 -3.84 12.29
CA GLU A 329 -7.78 -4.96 11.36
C GLU A 329 -6.42 -5.59 11.07
N GLU A 330 -6.22 -6.83 11.48
CA GLU A 330 -4.98 -7.58 11.27
C GLU A 330 -4.62 -7.68 9.78
N GLN A 331 -5.61 -7.92 8.94
CA GLN A 331 -5.43 -8.00 7.49
C GLN A 331 -4.95 -6.69 6.88
N ALA A 332 -5.42 -5.54 7.38
CA ALA A 332 -4.95 -4.23 6.93
C ALA A 332 -3.47 -4.03 7.28
N ARG A 333 -3.04 -4.52 8.44
CA ARG A 333 -1.62 -4.50 8.83
C ARG A 333 -0.75 -5.33 7.88
N GLU A 334 -1.19 -6.53 7.50
CA GLU A 334 -0.46 -7.38 6.54
C GLU A 334 -0.33 -6.70 5.17
N TRP A 335 -1.40 -6.09 4.67
CA TRP A 335 -1.37 -5.35 3.41
C TRP A 335 -0.50 -4.09 3.49
N LEU A 336 -0.47 -3.44 4.65
CA LEU A 336 0.41 -2.27 4.86
C LEU A 336 1.88 -2.69 4.88
N ASP A 337 2.22 -3.79 5.55
CA ASP A 337 3.56 -4.35 5.53
C ASP A 337 4.02 -4.69 4.12
N TYR A 338 3.15 -5.36 3.34
CA TYR A 338 3.40 -5.62 1.93
C TYR A 338 3.67 -4.32 1.15
N SER A 339 2.80 -3.33 1.34
CA SER A 339 2.89 -2.06 0.61
C SER A 339 4.16 -1.28 0.93
N ILE A 340 4.55 -1.23 2.21
CA ILE A 340 5.79 -0.57 2.66
C ILE A 340 7.00 -1.27 2.04
N GLU A 341 7.08 -2.59 2.15
CA GLU A 341 8.20 -3.36 1.62
C GLU A 341 8.32 -3.24 0.11
N LEU A 342 7.20 -3.26 -0.61
CA LEU A 342 7.16 -3.04 -2.04
C LEU A 342 7.65 -1.63 -2.43
N MET A 343 7.10 -0.59 -1.80
CA MET A 343 7.45 0.80 -2.14
C MET A 343 8.90 1.16 -1.81
N LEU A 344 9.51 0.48 -0.85
CA LEU A 344 10.93 0.65 -0.55
C LEU A 344 11.85 -0.09 -1.55
N THR A 345 11.32 -0.95 -2.38
CA THR A 345 12.09 -1.77 -3.32
C THR A 345 11.94 -1.31 -4.78
N VAL A 346 10.85 -0.63 -5.08
CA VAL A 346 10.55 -0.02 -6.38
C VAL A 346 11.02 1.44 -6.40
#